data_f315a5e44e2017a8b9e1ad205c3355de
#
_entry.id   f315a5e44e2017a8b9e1ad205c3355de
#
_cell.length_a   1.000
_cell.length_b   1.000
_cell.length_c   1.000
_cell.angle_alpha   90.00
_cell.angle_beta   90.00
_cell.angle_gamma   90.00
#
_symmetry.space_group_name_H-M   'P 1'
#
loop_
_entity.id
_entity.type
_entity.pdbx_description
1 polymer ?
#
loop_
_entity_poly.entity_id
_entity_poly.type
_entity_poly.pdbx_seq_one_letter_code
_entity_poly.pdbx_strand_id
1 'polypeptide(L)'
;MKEIKYMNQQKHKRIIISGGGTGGHIFPAISIANALRKIDAETEILFVGAEGRMEMEKIPAAGYRIIGLPVAGLYRSLTFKNFSVLIKLLKSLRKAKKVIKEFGPNVVVGVGGYASGPVLRQAGRMGIPTLIQEQNSYAGVTNKLLAKRASTICVAYDGMEKQD
;
A
#
# COMPACT_ATOMS: atom_id res chain seq x y z
N MET A 1 20.51 -10.70 -44.19
CA MET A 1 19.62 -9.75 -43.51
C MET A 1 19.13 -10.44 -42.25
N LYS A 2 19.72 -10.12 -41.07
CA LYS A 2 19.29 -10.70 -39.77
C LYS A 2 18.20 -9.79 -39.24
N GLU A 3 16.96 -10.24 -39.24
CA GLU A 3 15.87 -9.60 -38.50
C GLU A 3 16.19 -9.65 -37.00
N ILE A 4 16.49 -8.51 -36.43
CA ILE A 4 16.57 -8.34 -34.97
C ILE A 4 15.12 -8.29 -34.46
N LYS A 5 14.65 -9.44 -34.01
CA LYS A 5 13.37 -9.59 -33.34
C LYS A 5 13.49 -8.92 -31.98
N TYR A 6 13.18 -7.64 -31.90
CA TYR A 6 12.94 -6.98 -30.62
C TYR A 6 11.68 -7.60 -30.02
N MET A 7 11.85 -8.69 -29.31
CA MET A 7 10.84 -9.16 -28.38
C MET A 7 10.74 -8.11 -27.27
N ASN A 8 9.80 -7.20 -27.45
CA ASN A 8 9.29 -6.34 -26.40
C ASN A 8 8.61 -7.27 -25.38
N GLN A 9 9.37 -7.84 -24.44
CA GLN A 9 8.80 -8.44 -23.26
C GLN A 9 8.17 -7.29 -22.47
N GLN A 10 6.91 -6.99 -22.77
CA GLN A 10 6.08 -6.21 -21.87
C GLN A 10 5.99 -7.04 -20.59
N LYS A 11 6.93 -6.75 -19.69
CA LYS A 11 6.95 -7.33 -18.37
C LYS A 11 5.65 -6.89 -17.68
N HIS A 12 4.72 -7.82 -17.44
CA HIS A 12 3.44 -7.54 -16.80
C HIS A 12 3.65 -6.62 -15.60
N LYS A 13 2.83 -5.58 -15.49
CA LYS A 13 2.91 -4.64 -14.38
C LYS A 13 2.49 -5.32 -13.10
N ARG A 14 3.29 -5.19 -12.07
CA ARG A 14 3.05 -5.76 -10.74
C ARG A 14 2.90 -4.65 -9.73
N ILE A 15 1.75 -4.56 -9.08
CA ILE A 15 1.38 -3.46 -8.21
C ILE A 15 0.96 -4.00 -6.84
N ILE A 16 1.57 -3.47 -5.78
CA ILE A 16 1.06 -3.67 -4.43
C ILE A 16 0.17 -2.48 -4.07
N ILE A 17 -1.04 -2.76 -3.57
CA ILE A 17 -1.93 -1.76 -3.00
C ILE A 17 -2.06 -2.05 -1.51
N SER A 18 -1.73 -1.08 -0.67
CA SER A 18 -1.74 -1.24 0.79
C SER A 18 -2.61 -0.21 1.47
N GLY A 19 -3.44 -0.69 2.36
CA GLY A 19 -4.33 0.12 3.17
C GLY A 19 -5.41 -0.72 3.83
N GLY A 20 -6.25 -0.08 4.61
CA GLY A 20 -7.35 -0.78 5.24
C GLY A 20 -7.71 -0.22 6.62
N GLY A 21 -8.39 -1.04 7.41
CA GLY A 21 -8.90 -0.70 8.74
C GLY A 21 -10.29 -0.09 8.71
N THR A 22 -10.68 0.58 7.65
CA THR A 22 -12.04 1.17 7.46
C THR A 22 -12.46 1.09 6.00
N GLY A 23 -13.78 1.15 5.75
CA GLY A 23 -14.33 1.21 4.39
C GLY A 23 -13.79 2.40 3.58
N GLY A 24 -13.52 3.53 4.24
CA GLY A 24 -12.95 4.73 3.61
C GLY A 24 -11.57 4.53 2.98
N HIS A 25 -10.83 3.49 3.36
CA HIS A 25 -9.57 3.09 2.73
C HIS A 25 -9.75 1.90 1.78
N ILE A 26 -10.62 0.96 2.14
CA ILE A 26 -10.79 -0.30 1.39
C ILE A 26 -11.44 -0.06 0.03
N PHE A 27 -12.54 0.70 -0.03
CA PHE A 27 -13.27 0.91 -1.28
C PHE A 27 -12.48 1.74 -2.30
N PRO A 28 -11.79 2.85 -1.93
CA PRO A 28 -10.85 3.51 -2.85
C PRO A 28 -9.74 2.59 -3.36
N ALA A 29 -9.20 1.72 -2.51
CA ALA A 29 -8.18 0.76 -2.91
C ALA A 29 -8.70 -0.23 -3.97
N ILE A 30 -9.92 -0.76 -3.79
CA ILE A 30 -10.58 -1.64 -4.77
C ILE A 30 -10.86 -0.86 -6.08
N SER A 31 -11.32 0.39 -5.99
CA SER A 31 -11.59 1.23 -7.16
C SER A 31 -10.32 1.47 -7.99
N ILE A 32 -9.19 1.74 -7.34
CA ILE A 32 -7.89 1.88 -7.99
C ILE A 32 -7.49 0.56 -8.68
N ALA A 33 -7.64 -0.58 -8.00
CA ALA A 33 -7.33 -1.89 -8.56
C ALA A 33 -8.17 -2.20 -9.81
N ASN A 34 -9.48 -1.94 -9.74
CA ASN A 34 -10.39 -2.13 -10.86
C ASN A 34 -10.03 -1.22 -12.05
N ALA A 35 -9.68 0.05 -11.79
CA ALA A 35 -9.26 0.99 -12.82
C ALA A 35 -7.96 0.53 -13.49
N LEU A 36 -6.98 0.07 -12.73
CA LEU A 36 -5.71 -0.46 -13.26
C LEU A 36 -5.93 -1.68 -14.15
N ARG A 37 -6.76 -2.63 -13.74
CA ARG A 37 -7.11 -3.80 -14.56
C ARG A 37 -7.95 -3.45 -15.79
N LYS A 38 -8.75 -2.39 -15.72
CA LYS A 38 -9.50 -1.91 -16.89
C LYS A 38 -8.57 -1.30 -17.94
N ILE A 39 -7.45 -0.69 -17.51
CA ILE A 39 -6.43 -0.12 -18.40
C ILE A 39 -5.56 -1.23 -18.99
N ASP A 40 -5.18 -2.21 -18.18
CA ASP A 40 -4.31 -3.32 -18.57
C ASP A 40 -4.73 -4.57 -17.76
N ALA A 41 -5.44 -5.50 -18.43
CA ALA A 41 -6.00 -6.70 -17.81
C ALA A 41 -4.92 -7.65 -17.24
N GLU A 42 -3.70 -7.59 -17.79
CA GLU A 42 -2.55 -8.41 -17.37
C GLU A 42 -1.84 -7.85 -16.13
N THR A 43 -2.28 -6.71 -15.61
CA THR A 43 -1.70 -6.14 -14.38
C THR A 43 -1.91 -7.08 -13.20
N GLU A 44 -0.83 -7.54 -12.59
CA GLU A 44 -0.87 -8.33 -11.36
C GLU A 44 -1.00 -7.40 -10.15
N ILE A 45 -2.06 -7.59 -9.36
CA ILE A 45 -2.34 -6.78 -8.18
C ILE A 45 -2.32 -7.66 -6.93
N LEU A 46 -1.55 -7.24 -5.93
CA LEU A 46 -1.52 -7.83 -4.60
C LEU A 46 -1.89 -6.77 -3.55
N PHE A 47 -2.87 -7.07 -2.73
CA PHE A 47 -3.19 -6.23 -1.59
C PHE A 47 -2.37 -6.63 -0.36
N VAL A 48 -2.06 -5.63 0.47
CA VAL A 48 -1.46 -5.83 1.79
C VAL A 48 -2.24 -5.02 2.81
N GLY A 49 -2.87 -5.71 3.77
CA GLY A 49 -3.74 -5.13 4.79
C GLY A 49 -3.32 -5.51 6.22
N ALA A 50 -4.16 -5.18 7.19
CA ALA A 50 -3.98 -5.55 8.59
C ALA A 50 -4.68 -6.87 8.91
N GLU A 51 -3.99 -7.80 9.56
CA GLU A 51 -4.58 -9.06 10.03
C GLU A 51 -5.79 -8.82 10.93
N GLY A 52 -6.86 -9.62 10.74
CA GLY A 52 -8.08 -9.54 11.54
C GLY A 52 -8.93 -8.28 11.33
N ARG A 53 -8.73 -7.56 10.23
CA ARG A 53 -9.51 -6.39 9.84
C ARG A 53 -10.40 -6.70 8.64
N MET A 54 -11.37 -5.81 8.38
CA MET A 54 -12.41 -6.03 7.37
C MET A 54 -11.84 -6.17 5.95
N GLU A 55 -10.67 -5.63 5.66
CA GLU A 55 -10.01 -5.79 4.36
C GLU A 55 -9.69 -7.26 4.05
N MET A 56 -9.43 -8.08 5.08
CA MET A 56 -9.13 -9.51 4.91
C MET A 56 -10.33 -10.30 4.36
N GLU A 57 -11.54 -9.75 4.49
CA GLU A 57 -12.79 -10.30 3.92
C GLU A 57 -13.18 -9.57 2.62
N LYS A 58 -13.18 -8.24 2.64
CA LYS A 58 -13.71 -7.42 1.54
C LYS A 58 -12.85 -7.48 0.28
N ILE A 59 -11.52 -7.57 0.41
CA ILE A 59 -10.62 -7.63 -0.74
C ILE A 59 -10.76 -8.97 -1.49
N PRO A 60 -10.75 -10.15 -0.83
CA PRO A 60 -11.05 -11.41 -1.51
C PRO A 60 -12.44 -11.46 -2.15
N ALA A 61 -13.46 -10.90 -1.48
CA ALA A 61 -14.80 -10.81 -2.04
C ALA A 61 -14.86 -9.95 -3.33
N ALA A 62 -13.93 -9.01 -3.49
CA ALA A 62 -13.75 -8.23 -4.72
C ALA A 62 -12.86 -8.92 -5.78
N GLY A 63 -12.42 -10.16 -5.55
CA GLY A 63 -11.64 -10.96 -6.50
C GLY A 63 -10.14 -10.68 -6.47
N TYR A 64 -9.60 -10.11 -5.40
CA TYR A 64 -8.17 -9.81 -5.26
C TYR A 64 -7.50 -10.63 -4.16
N ARG A 65 -6.22 -10.93 -4.37
CA ARG A 65 -5.37 -11.55 -3.34
C ARG A 65 -4.96 -10.52 -2.30
N ILE A 66 -4.91 -10.92 -1.03
CA ILE A 66 -4.44 -10.08 0.07
C ILE A 66 -3.52 -10.84 1.01
N ILE A 67 -2.53 -10.14 1.54
CA ILE A 67 -1.66 -10.62 2.63
C ILE A 67 -1.84 -9.70 3.83
N GLY A 68 -2.11 -10.28 5.00
CA GLY A 68 -2.24 -9.54 6.25
C GLY A 68 -0.88 -9.26 6.89
N LEU A 69 -0.73 -8.10 7.54
CA LEU A 69 0.38 -7.76 8.41
C LEU A 69 -0.09 -7.69 9.87
N PRO A 70 0.73 -8.12 10.84
CA PRO A 70 0.39 -8.03 12.26
C PRO A 70 0.56 -6.59 12.79
N VAL A 71 -0.18 -5.64 12.22
CA VAL A 71 -0.16 -4.23 12.61
C VAL A 71 -1.21 -3.91 13.66
N ALA A 72 -0.93 -2.95 14.51
CA ALA A 72 -1.89 -2.38 15.44
C ALA A 72 -1.71 -0.87 15.52
N GLY A 73 -2.81 -0.16 15.84
CA GLY A 73 -2.75 1.27 16.12
C GLY A 73 -1.94 1.56 17.38
N LEU A 74 -1.25 2.69 17.38
CA LEU A 74 -0.60 3.21 18.58
C LEU A 74 -1.66 3.70 19.58
N TYR A 75 -1.55 3.27 20.84
CA TYR A 75 -2.34 3.85 21.93
C TYR A 75 -1.81 5.25 22.26
N ARG A 76 -2.71 6.22 22.44
CA ARG A 76 -2.34 7.62 22.75
C ARG A 76 -1.67 7.79 24.12
N SER A 77 -1.81 6.81 25.04
CA SER A 77 -1.17 6.82 26.35
C SER A 77 0.11 5.97 26.35
N LEU A 78 1.14 6.44 27.07
CA LEU A 78 2.37 5.67 27.32
C LEU A 78 2.03 4.52 28.29
N THR A 79 1.83 3.34 27.75
CA THR A 79 1.52 2.12 28.51
C THR A 79 2.43 0.97 28.06
N PHE A 80 2.64 -0.04 28.92
CA PHE A 80 3.34 -1.29 28.56
C PHE A 80 2.76 -1.97 27.30
N LYS A 81 1.49 -1.67 26.95
CA LYS A 81 0.86 -2.11 25.69
C LYS A 81 1.59 -1.57 24.44
N ASN A 82 2.28 -0.43 24.53
CA ASN A 82 3.06 0.11 23.42
C ASN A 82 4.29 -0.74 23.08
N PHE A 83 4.83 -1.52 24.03
CA PHE A 83 5.90 -2.47 23.75
C PHE A 83 5.46 -3.57 22.79
N SER A 84 4.23 -4.11 22.99
CA SER A 84 3.66 -5.09 22.07
C SER A 84 3.41 -4.50 20.66
N VAL A 85 3.03 -3.23 20.59
CA VAL A 85 2.85 -2.51 19.31
C VAL A 85 4.18 -2.34 18.59
N LEU A 86 5.28 -2.05 19.31
CA LEU A 86 6.62 -1.96 18.73
C LEU A 86 7.07 -3.31 18.13
N ILE A 87 6.85 -4.42 18.86
CA ILE A 87 7.16 -5.77 18.37
C ILE A 87 6.33 -6.07 17.11
N LYS A 88 5.04 -5.76 17.11
CA LYS A 88 4.17 -5.92 15.94
C LYS A 88 4.65 -5.09 14.76
N LEU A 89 5.08 -3.85 15.00
CA LEU A 89 5.64 -2.99 13.96
C LEU A 89 6.91 -3.60 13.35
N LEU A 90 7.83 -4.09 14.16
CA LEU A 90 9.05 -4.75 13.67
C LEU A 90 8.74 -6.02 12.86
N LYS A 91 7.81 -6.85 13.34
CA LYS A 91 7.31 -8.02 12.60
C LYS A 91 6.68 -7.61 11.27
N SER A 92 5.86 -6.55 11.28
CA SER A 92 5.21 -6.03 10.07
C SER A 92 6.21 -5.50 9.05
N LEU A 93 7.25 -4.78 9.50
CA LEU A 93 8.32 -4.31 8.61
C LEU A 93 9.08 -5.47 7.96
N ARG A 94 9.40 -6.54 8.73
CA ARG A 94 10.05 -7.73 8.18
C ARG A 94 9.14 -8.47 7.19
N LYS A 95 7.87 -8.67 7.54
CA LYS A 95 6.88 -9.34 6.68
C LYS A 95 6.62 -8.52 5.41
N ALA A 96 6.47 -7.20 5.51
CA ALA A 96 6.34 -6.32 4.36
C ALA A 96 7.53 -6.41 3.41
N LYS A 97 8.77 -6.38 3.95
CA LYS A 97 9.99 -6.56 3.14
C LYS A 97 10.01 -7.90 2.41
N LYS A 98 9.61 -9.00 3.08
CA LYS A 98 9.51 -10.33 2.47
C LYS A 98 8.50 -10.34 1.33
N VAL A 99 7.27 -9.86 1.58
CA VAL A 99 6.20 -9.79 0.58
C VAL A 99 6.62 -8.97 -0.64
N ILE A 100 7.24 -7.80 -0.44
CA ILE A 100 7.73 -6.95 -1.52
C ILE A 100 8.80 -7.68 -2.34
N LYS A 101 9.75 -8.35 -1.69
CA LYS A 101 10.79 -9.13 -2.38
C LYS A 101 10.22 -10.27 -3.22
N GLU A 102 9.28 -11.03 -2.67
CA GLU A 102 8.68 -12.20 -3.33
C GLU A 102 7.77 -11.79 -4.47
N PHE A 103 7.00 -10.73 -4.29
CA PHE A 103 6.09 -10.24 -5.32
C PHE A 103 6.80 -9.42 -6.39
N GLY A 104 7.84 -8.66 -6.08
CA GLY A 104 8.61 -7.84 -7.02
C GLY A 104 7.78 -6.75 -7.71
N PRO A 105 7.13 -5.84 -6.96
CA PRO A 105 6.28 -4.83 -7.56
C PRO A 105 7.07 -3.76 -8.31
N ASN A 106 6.48 -3.21 -9.38
CA ASN A 106 6.99 -2.03 -10.07
C ASN A 106 6.66 -0.74 -9.33
N VAL A 107 5.53 -0.73 -8.60
CA VAL A 107 5.07 0.40 -7.79
C VAL A 107 4.28 -0.11 -6.59
N VAL A 108 4.29 0.66 -5.50
CA VAL A 108 3.50 0.40 -4.30
C VAL A 108 2.60 1.59 -4.03
N VAL A 109 1.29 1.34 -3.94
CA VAL A 109 0.26 2.34 -3.67
C VAL A 109 -0.20 2.22 -2.23
N GLY A 110 -0.20 3.32 -1.48
CA GLY A 110 -0.77 3.43 -0.14
C GLY A 110 -2.03 4.27 -0.15
N VAL A 111 -3.11 3.71 0.38
CA VAL A 111 -4.40 4.41 0.48
C VAL A 111 -4.76 4.80 1.92
N GLY A 112 -3.80 4.68 2.83
CA GLY A 112 -3.99 4.97 4.26
C GLY A 112 -4.25 3.74 5.11
N GLY A 113 -4.37 3.97 6.43
CA GLY A 113 -4.48 2.90 7.42
C GLY A 113 -3.12 2.40 7.92
N TYR A 114 -3.16 1.54 8.95
CA TYR A 114 -1.93 1.11 9.66
C TYR A 114 -1.01 0.23 8.81
N ALA A 115 -1.56 -0.54 7.87
CA ALA A 115 -0.77 -1.46 7.04
C ALA A 115 0.07 -0.72 5.99
N SER A 116 -0.39 0.42 5.48
CA SER A 116 0.33 1.17 4.45
C SER A 116 1.68 1.70 4.94
N GLY A 117 1.80 2.04 6.24
CA GLY A 117 3.04 2.53 6.84
C GLY A 117 4.25 1.62 6.64
N PRO A 118 4.22 0.38 7.16
CA PRO A 118 5.30 -0.59 6.97
C PRO A 118 5.58 -0.91 5.50
N VAL A 119 4.56 -1.01 4.67
CA VAL A 119 4.69 -1.40 3.26
C VAL A 119 5.38 -0.31 2.45
N LEU A 120 4.88 0.93 2.48
CA LEU A 120 5.49 2.05 1.75
C LEU A 120 6.90 2.37 2.26
N ARG A 121 7.11 2.30 3.60
CA ARG A 121 8.45 2.50 4.17
C ARG A 121 9.45 1.48 3.63
N GLN A 122 9.07 0.21 3.52
CA GLN A 122 9.97 -0.83 2.98
C GLN A 122 10.17 -0.68 1.47
N ALA A 123 9.11 -0.38 0.72
CA ALA A 123 9.20 -0.12 -0.72
C ALA A 123 10.18 1.02 -1.02
N GLY A 124 10.03 2.16 -0.35
CA GLY A 124 10.93 3.30 -0.51
C GLY A 124 12.39 2.99 -0.13
N ARG A 125 12.62 2.17 0.91
CA ARG A 125 13.98 1.70 1.28
C ARG A 125 14.60 0.76 0.24
N MET A 126 13.77 0.09 -0.54
CA MET A 126 14.19 -0.84 -1.60
C MET A 126 14.29 -0.15 -2.96
N GLY A 127 14.10 1.17 -3.03
CA GLY A 127 14.14 1.95 -4.27
C GLY A 127 12.93 1.73 -5.18
N ILE A 128 11.85 1.16 -4.66
CA ILE A 128 10.61 0.94 -5.42
C ILE A 128 9.77 2.22 -5.32
N PRO A 129 9.29 2.77 -6.46
CA PRO A 129 8.43 3.94 -6.47
C PRO A 129 7.18 3.73 -5.61
N THR A 130 6.82 4.77 -4.83
CA THR A 130 5.65 4.74 -3.96
C THR A 130 4.69 5.87 -4.31
N LEU A 131 3.40 5.57 -4.30
CA LEU A 131 2.32 6.52 -4.49
C LEU A 131 1.44 6.52 -3.23
N ILE A 132 1.13 7.70 -2.71
CA ILE A 132 0.14 7.89 -1.65
C ILE A 132 -1.12 8.45 -2.29
N GLN A 133 -2.26 7.85 -1.98
CA GLN A 133 -3.57 8.38 -2.30
C GLN A 133 -4.28 8.79 -1.00
N GLU A 134 -4.72 10.04 -0.91
CA GLU A 134 -5.51 10.56 0.22
C GLU A 134 -6.88 11.02 -0.29
N GLN A 135 -7.91 10.34 0.18
CA GLN A 135 -9.30 10.60 -0.20
C GLN A 135 -10.03 11.55 0.74
N ASN A 136 -9.50 11.79 1.93
CA ASN A 136 -10.10 12.66 2.92
C ASN A 136 -9.61 14.10 2.72
N SER A 137 -10.38 15.07 3.19
CA SER A 137 -9.96 16.48 3.21
C SER A 137 -8.82 16.78 4.19
N TYR A 138 -8.47 15.82 5.05
CA TYR A 138 -7.37 15.90 6.00
C TYR A 138 -6.53 14.65 5.99
N ALA A 139 -5.23 14.81 5.77
CA ALA A 139 -4.32 13.67 5.65
C ALA A 139 -4.18 12.91 6.98
N GLY A 140 -4.31 11.58 6.91
CA GLY A 140 -4.05 10.71 8.04
C GLY A 140 -2.58 10.74 8.48
N VAL A 141 -2.33 10.44 9.77
CA VAL A 141 -0.96 10.46 10.34
C VAL A 141 0.02 9.60 9.54
N THR A 142 -0.38 8.43 9.08
CA THR A 142 0.46 7.56 8.27
C THR A 142 0.87 8.23 6.96
N ASN A 143 -0.08 8.85 6.26
CA ASN A 143 0.17 9.54 4.99
C ASN A 143 1.08 10.76 5.20
N LYS A 144 0.86 11.56 6.25
CA LYS A 144 1.75 12.68 6.61
C LYS A 144 3.20 12.23 6.85
N LEU A 145 3.41 11.14 7.59
CA LEU A 145 4.76 10.62 7.88
C LEU A 145 5.48 10.08 6.63
N LEU A 146 4.73 9.57 5.66
CA LEU A 146 5.28 8.98 4.44
C LEU A 146 5.42 9.99 3.29
N ALA A 147 4.67 11.08 3.32
CA ALA A 147 4.60 12.09 2.25
C ALA A 147 5.98 12.58 1.81
N LYS A 148 6.88 12.88 2.76
CA LYS A 148 8.25 13.36 2.48
C LYS A 148 9.12 12.40 1.67
N ARG A 149 8.72 11.13 1.56
CA ARG A 149 9.50 10.06 0.88
C ARG A 149 8.74 9.39 -0.24
N ALA A 150 7.49 9.75 -0.46
CA ALA A 150 6.68 9.24 -1.54
C ALA A 150 7.15 9.82 -2.88
N SER A 151 7.12 9.00 -3.92
CA SER A 151 7.43 9.44 -5.29
C SER A 151 6.31 10.31 -5.86
N THR A 152 5.07 10.03 -5.45
CA THR A 152 3.87 10.73 -5.92
C THR A 152 2.83 10.78 -4.82
N ILE A 153 2.11 11.88 -4.72
CA ILE A 153 0.98 12.05 -3.80
C ILE A 153 -0.24 12.48 -4.64
N CYS A 154 -1.32 11.71 -4.53
CA CYS A 154 -2.61 12.01 -5.14
C CYS A 154 -3.59 12.38 -4.04
N VAL A 155 -4.18 13.56 -4.12
CA VAL A 155 -5.16 14.08 -3.17
C VAL A 155 -6.50 14.29 -3.84
N ALA A 156 -7.59 14.15 -3.07
CA ALA A 156 -8.94 14.34 -3.58
C ALA A 156 -9.41 15.81 -3.56
N TYR A 157 -8.70 16.66 -2.80
CA TYR A 157 -9.07 18.08 -2.61
C TYR A 157 -7.87 18.98 -2.82
N ASP A 158 -8.11 20.12 -3.48
CA ASP A 158 -7.12 21.18 -3.65
C ASP A 158 -6.71 21.79 -2.30
N GLY A 159 -5.46 22.23 -2.20
CA GLY A 159 -4.94 22.89 -1.00
C GLY A 159 -4.50 21.97 0.12
N MET A 160 -4.57 20.64 -0.06
CA MET A 160 -4.07 19.68 0.94
C MET A 160 -2.54 19.71 1.09
N GLU A 161 -1.82 20.16 0.08
CA GLU A 161 -0.37 20.35 0.09
C GLU A 161 0.11 21.41 1.11
N LYS A 162 -0.80 22.26 1.59
CA LYS A 162 -0.53 23.33 2.57
C LYS A 162 -0.81 22.92 4.02
N GLN A 163 -1.19 21.67 4.25
CA GLN A 163 -1.47 21.15 5.60
C GLN A 163 -0.20 20.57 6.21
N ASP A 164 0.61 21.41 6.85
CA ASP A 164 1.79 21.02 7.65
C ASP A 164 1.42 20.27 8.93
#